data_554c1c1d0f0cce279660140bcde32b50
#
_entry.id   554c1c1d0f0cce279660140bcde32b50
#
_cell.length_a   1.000
_cell.length_b   1.000
_cell.length_c   1.000
_cell.angle_alpha   90.00
_cell.angle_beta   90.00
_cell.angle_gamma   90.00
#
_symmetry.space_group_name_H-M   'P 1'
#
loop_
_entity.id
_entity.type
_entity.pdbx_description
1 polymer ?
#
loop_
_entity_poly.entity_id
_entity_poly.type
_entity_poly.pdbx_seq_one_letter_code
_entity_poly.pdbx_strand_id
1 'polypeptide(L)'
;MKLMIASNNEHKIREIKAIVGRYFDEVLSQREAGVTLDVEENGSTFAENALLKAQALFDVTGCAALADDSGLMVDALDGEPGVYSARYAGQHGDDAANNSLLIEKLKDVPAPRTAHFVSAIALVRPGKLPMLAKGFCDGQILFEPRGNNGFGYDPYFLPDGMSKTFAELSGEIKNAMSHRAFALQKLKKMLDEER
;
A
#
# COMPACT_ATOMS: atom_id res chain seq x y z
N MET A 1 -23.23 7.11 -2.69
CA MET A 1 -22.10 7.86 -3.32
C MET A 1 -21.16 6.87 -4.00
N LYS A 2 -20.74 7.14 -5.22
CA LYS A 2 -19.79 6.32 -5.98
C LYS A 2 -18.36 6.60 -5.53
N LEU A 3 -17.56 5.55 -5.35
CA LEU A 3 -16.13 5.62 -5.06
C LEU A 3 -15.30 5.13 -6.24
N MET A 4 -14.28 5.89 -6.58
CA MET A 4 -13.27 5.55 -7.57
C MET A 4 -11.95 5.19 -6.84
N ILE A 5 -11.29 4.10 -7.25
CA ILE A 5 -9.99 3.71 -6.70
C ILE A 5 -8.89 4.05 -7.71
N ALA A 6 -7.98 4.94 -7.32
CA ALA A 6 -6.82 5.36 -8.10
C ALA A 6 -5.69 4.32 -7.97
N SER A 7 -5.89 3.16 -8.57
CA SER A 7 -4.90 2.09 -8.61
C SER A 7 -5.14 1.17 -9.79
N ASN A 8 -4.06 0.63 -10.35
CA ASN A 8 -4.06 -0.45 -11.33
C ASN A 8 -3.63 -1.80 -10.71
N ASN A 9 -3.25 -1.80 -9.42
CA ASN A 9 -2.86 -3.02 -8.71
C ASN A 9 -4.08 -3.78 -8.21
N GLU A 10 -4.36 -4.92 -8.82
CA GLU A 10 -5.52 -5.77 -8.54
C GLU A 10 -5.57 -6.28 -7.08
N HIS A 11 -4.40 -6.48 -6.45
CA HIS A 11 -4.33 -6.90 -5.04
C HIS A 11 -4.81 -5.76 -4.14
N LYS A 12 -4.31 -4.54 -4.35
CA LYS A 12 -4.75 -3.34 -3.61
C LYS A 12 -6.24 -3.09 -3.78
N ILE A 13 -6.75 -3.16 -5.02
CA ILE A 13 -8.16 -2.93 -5.33
C ILE A 13 -9.06 -3.89 -4.57
N ARG A 14 -8.73 -5.19 -4.56
CA ARG A 14 -9.51 -6.21 -3.83
C ARG A 14 -9.55 -5.95 -2.32
N GLU A 15 -8.41 -5.63 -1.71
CA GLU A 15 -8.29 -5.33 -0.29
C GLU A 15 -9.12 -4.08 0.07
N ILE A 16 -9.04 -3.01 -0.73
CA ILE A 16 -9.82 -1.78 -0.53
C ILE A 16 -11.31 -2.06 -0.63
N LYS A 17 -11.77 -2.72 -1.71
CA LYS A 17 -13.18 -3.07 -1.91
C LYS A 17 -13.75 -3.89 -0.75
N ALA A 18 -12.99 -4.85 -0.23
CA ALA A 18 -13.42 -5.72 0.87
C ALA A 18 -13.66 -4.94 2.18
N ILE A 19 -12.88 -3.90 2.47
CA ILE A 19 -12.92 -3.20 3.77
C ILE A 19 -13.86 -1.98 3.72
N VAL A 20 -13.77 -1.15 2.67
CA VAL A 20 -14.53 0.11 2.61
C VAL A 20 -15.72 0.07 1.67
N GLY A 21 -15.91 -0.98 0.90
CA GLY A 21 -16.98 -1.06 -0.11
C GLY A 21 -18.38 -0.78 0.44
N ARG A 22 -18.68 -1.20 1.66
CA ARG A 22 -19.99 -1.00 2.30
C ARG A 22 -20.36 0.47 2.61
N TYR A 23 -19.41 1.40 2.51
CA TYR A 23 -19.64 2.83 2.74
C TYR A 23 -20.09 3.56 1.50
N PHE A 24 -20.05 2.90 0.35
CA PHE A 24 -20.35 3.47 -0.95
C PHE A 24 -21.35 2.61 -1.71
N ASP A 25 -22.19 3.23 -2.53
CA ASP A 25 -23.21 2.52 -3.32
C ASP A 25 -22.55 1.72 -4.46
N GLU A 26 -21.42 2.21 -4.97
CA GLU A 26 -20.64 1.59 -6.03
C GLU A 26 -19.16 1.87 -5.82
N VAL A 27 -18.32 0.86 -6.04
CA VAL A 27 -16.85 0.99 -5.93
C VAL A 27 -16.19 0.43 -7.18
N LEU A 28 -15.57 1.30 -7.97
CA LEU A 28 -14.87 0.96 -9.21
C LEU A 28 -13.40 1.35 -9.13
N SER A 29 -12.53 0.56 -9.73
CA SER A 29 -11.19 1.02 -10.07
C SER A 29 -11.25 2.01 -11.24
N GLN A 30 -10.22 2.82 -11.41
CA GLN A 30 -10.10 3.71 -12.58
C GLN A 30 -10.23 2.94 -13.90
N ARG A 31 -9.67 1.72 -13.98
CA ARG A 31 -9.76 0.85 -15.14
C ARG A 31 -11.19 0.38 -15.42
N GLU A 32 -11.93 -0.08 -14.39
CA GLU A 32 -13.34 -0.50 -14.52
C GLU A 32 -14.25 0.67 -14.96
N ALA A 33 -13.88 1.89 -14.59
CA ALA A 33 -14.58 3.10 -14.98
C ALA A 33 -14.15 3.67 -16.35
N GLY A 34 -13.21 3.02 -17.04
CA GLY A 34 -12.69 3.49 -18.32
C GLY A 34 -11.85 4.78 -18.23
N VAL A 35 -11.32 5.08 -17.04
CA VAL A 35 -10.45 6.25 -16.80
C VAL A 35 -9.00 5.81 -16.94
N THR A 36 -8.28 6.42 -17.87
CA THR A 36 -6.83 6.27 -17.99
C THR A 36 -6.18 7.49 -17.39
N LEU A 37 -5.62 7.32 -16.21
CA LEU A 37 -4.92 8.38 -15.50
C LEU A 37 -3.59 7.81 -14.98
N ASP A 38 -2.50 8.45 -15.38
CA ASP A 38 -1.17 8.21 -14.83
C ASP A 38 -0.74 9.47 -14.08
N VAL A 39 -0.48 9.32 -12.80
CA VAL A 39 -0.13 10.43 -11.91
C VAL A 39 1.33 10.27 -11.53
N GLU A 40 2.13 11.28 -11.82
CA GLU A 40 3.52 11.33 -11.39
C GLU A 40 3.60 11.38 -9.86
N GLU A 41 4.17 10.35 -9.26
CA GLU A 41 4.39 10.25 -7.82
C GLU A 41 5.69 10.98 -7.44
N ASN A 42 5.62 12.31 -7.34
CA ASN A 42 6.73 13.20 -7.01
C ASN A 42 6.71 13.69 -5.55
N GLY A 43 5.81 13.18 -4.74
CA GLY A 43 5.74 13.44 -3.30
C GLY A 43 6.92 12.81 -2.54
N SER A 44 7.32 13.45 -1.47
CA SER A 44 8.39 12.98 -0.58
C SER A 44 7.92 11.93 0.44
N THR A 45 6.61 11.77 0.58
CA THR A 45 5.98 10.84 1.52
C THR A 45 4.88 10.02 0.85
N PHE A 46 4.59 8.83 1.41
CA PHE A 46 3.45 8.03 0.97
C PHE A 46 2.12 8.78 1.05
N ALA A 47 1.94 9.64 2.07
CA ALA A 47 0.70 10.41 2.21
C ALA A 47 0.54 11.47 1.12
N GLU A 48 1.62 12.14 0.72
CA GLU A 48 1.61 13.10 -0.38
C GLU A 48 1.27 12.40 -1.70
N ASN A 49 1.92 11.27 -2.01
CA ASN A 49 1.64 10.51 -3.22
C ASN A 49 0.19 9.96 -3.24
N ALA A 50 -0.30 9.44 -2.12
CA ALA A 50 -1.69 8.99 -2.02
C ALA A 50 -2.66 10.16 -2.29
N LEU A 51 -2.39 11.34 -1.70
CA LEU A 51 -3.25 12.51 -1.90
C LEU A 51 -3.21 13.01 -3.34
N LEU A 52 -2.03 13.07 -3.97
CA LEU A 52 -1.87 13.45 -5.37
C LEU A 52 -2.71 12.55 -6.29
N LYS A 53 -2.61 11.23 -6.11
CA LYS A 53 -3.40 10.26 -6.90
C LYS A 53 -4.90 10.39 -6.67
N ALA A 54 -5.33 10.50 -5.42
CA ALA A 54 -6.76 10.64 -5.11
C ALA A 54 -7.33 11.95 -5.65
N GLN A 55 -6.60 13.06 -5.49
CA GLN A 55 -7.03 14.38 -5.97
C GLN A 55 -7.14 14.39 -7.51
N ALA A 56 -6.13 13.89 -8.21
CA ALA A 56 -6.13 13.84 -9.67
C ALA A 56 -7.32 13.03 -10.22
N LEU A 57 -7.64 11.88 -9.59
CA LEU A 57 -8.79 11.08 -10.01
C LEU A 57 -10.13 11.78 -9.68
N PHE A 58 -10.21 12.46 -8.53
CA PHE A 58 -11.36 13.28 -8.18
C PHE A 58 -11.60 14.41 -9.18
N ASP A 59 -10.54 15.14 -9.57
CA ASP A 59 -10.62 16.28 -10.48
C ASP A 59 -11.12 15.87 -11.88
N VAL A 60 -10.74 14.69 -12.35
CA VAL A 60 -11.16 14.14 -13.64
C VAL A 60 -12.60 13.61 -13.59
N THR A 61 -13.02 12.99 -12.46
CA THR A 61 -14.29 12.23 -12.42
C THR A 61 -15.41 12.93 -11.66
N GLY A 62 -15.08 13.88 -10.78
CA GLY A 62 -16.03 14.49 -9.84
C GLY A 62 -16.60 13.51 -8.80
N CYS A 63 -16.18 12.25 -8.81
CA CYS A 63 -16.59 11.22 -7.86
C CYS A 63 -15.67 11.18 -6.64
N ALA A 64 -16.15 10.65 -5.52
CA ALA A 64 -15.25 10.34 -4.42
C ALA A 64 -14.10 9.45 -4.93
N ALA A 65 -12.85 9.78 -4.56
CA ALA A 65 -11.66 9.10 -5.03
C ALA A 65 -10.79 8.65 -3.85
N LEU A 66 -10.34 7.39 -3.89
CA LEU A 66 -9.45 6.81 -2.90
C LEU A 66 -8.18 6.33 -3.58
N ALA A 67 -7.05 6.67 -2.99
CA ALA A 67 -5.75 6.15 -3.40
C ALA A 67 -5.00 5.55 -2.21
N ASP A 68 -4.18 4.56 -2.51
CA ASP A 68 -3.19 3.97 -1.61
C ASP A 68 -1.80 4.18 -2.19
N ASP A 69 -0.91 4.73 -1.36
CA ASP A 69 0.51 4.66 -1.58
C ASP A 69 1.17 3.88 -0.44
N SER A 70 2.03 2.92 -0.80
CA SER A 70 2.56 1.98 0.18
C SER A 70 3.91 1.44 -0.25
N GLY A 71 4.73 1.10 0.73
CA GLY A 71 6.04 0.53 0.49
C GLY A 71 6.68 -0.03 1.74
N LEU A 72 7.89 -0.52 1.56
CA LEU A 72 8.75 -1.06 2.59
C LEU A 72 9.76 0.02 3.02
N MET A 73 10.00 0.14 4.31
CA MET A 73 11.08 0.94 4.89
C MET A 73 11.97 0.02 5.72
N VAL A 74 13.28 0.06 5.50
CA VAL A 74 14.25 -0.78 6.21
C VAL A 74 15.17 0.13 7.03
N ASP A 75 15.26 -0.10 8.34
CA ASP A 75 15.98 0.80 9.25
C ASP A 75 17.47 0.90 8.93
N ALA A 76 18.11 -0.24 8.65
CA ALA A 76 19.51 -0.30 8.30
C ALA A 76 19.89 0.38 6.96
N LEU A 77 18.88 0.76 6.18
CA LEU A 77 19.01 1.48 4.90
C LEU A 77 18.41 2.88 4.97
N ASP A 78 18.35 3.49 6.16
CA ASP A 78 17.79 4.84 6.37
C ASP A 78 16.36 5.01 5.79
N GLY A 79 15.57 3.94 5.83
CA GLY A 79 14.18 3.91 5.33
C GLY A 79 14.04 3.57 3.85
N GLU A 80 15.12 3.26 3.12
CA GLU A 80 14.98 2.73 1.76
C GLU A 80 14.30 1.35 1.79
N PRO A 81 13.59 0.96 0.72
CA PRO A 81 13.28 1.68 -0.51
C PRO A 81 12.27 2.83 -0.36
N GLY A 82 11.46 2.91 0.71
CA GLY A 82 10.54 3.99 0.96
C GLY A 82 9.54 4.19 -0.19
N VAL A 83 9.31 5.43 -0.61
CA VAL A 83 8.39 5.78 -1.72
C VAL A 83 8.82 5.19 -3.08
N TYR A 84 10.05 4.70 -3.18
CA TYR A 84 10.56 4.05 -4.40
C TYR A 84 10.33 2.53 -4.41
N SER A 85 9.60 1.96 -3.44
CA SER A 85 9.44 0.51 -3.28
C SER A 85 9.07 -0.24 -4.55
N ALA A 86 8.16 0.30 -5.36
CA ALA A 86 7.71 -0.36 -6.59
C ALA A 86 8.71 -0.25 -7.77
N ARG A 87 9.71 0.62 -7.65
CA ARG A 87 10.72 0.89 -8.69
C ARG A 87 12.14 1.00 -8.13
N TYR A 88 12.43 0.29 -7.05
CA TYR A 88 13.70 0.38 -6.32
C TYR A 88 14.91 0.03 -7.17
N ALA A 89 14.79 -0.96 -8.04
CA ALA A 89 15.81 -1.33 -9.03
C ALA A 89 15.67 -0.60 -10.38
N GLY A 90 14.82 0.46 -10.45
CA GLY A 90 14.63 1.31 -11.62
C GLY A 90 13.34 1.02 -12.38
N GLN A 91 13.03 -0.23 -12.70
CA GLN A 91 11.81 -0.58 -13.42
C GLN A 91 10.62 -0.76 -12.48
N HIS A 92 9.50 -0.09 -12.79
CA HIS A 92 8.27 -0.23 -11.99
C HIS A 92 7.68 -1.63 -12.09
N GLY A 93 7.42 -2.25 -10.92
CA GLY A 93 6.77 -3.56 -10.82
C GLY A 93 7.67 -4.77 -11.08
N ASP A 94 8.99 -4.57 -11.21
CA ASP A 94 9.95 -5.68 -11.26
C ASP A 94 10.30 -6.14 -9.83
N ASP A 95 9.41 -6.95 -9.25
CA ASP A 95 9.57 -7.45 -7.89
C ASP A 95 10.86 -8.27 -7.72
N ALA A 96 11.28 -9.01 -8.74
CA ALA A 96 12.49 -9.83 -8.68
C ALA A 96 13.75 -8.95 -8.59
N ALA A 97 13.88 -7.92 -9.43
CA ALA A 97 14.99 -6.99 -9.39
C ALA A 97 14.98 -6.16 -8.10
N ASN A 98 13.80 -5.70 -7.64
CA ASN A 98 13.66 -4.94 -6.40
C ASN A 98 14.11 -5.74 -5.18
N ASN A 99 13.69 -7.01 -5.07
CA ASN A 99 14.11 -7.91 -4.01
C ASN A 99 15.61 -8.21 -4.08
N SER A 100 16.16 -8.49 -5.26
CA SER A 100 17.59 -8.73 -5.43
C SER A 100 18.45 -7.57 -4.96
N LEU A 101 18.04 -6.33 -5.31
CA LEU A 101 18.74 -5.12 -4.87
C LEU A 101 18.65 -4.94 -3.35
N LEU A 102 17.48 -5.21 -2.75
CA LEU A 102 17.29 -5.13 -1.30
C LEU A 102 18.22 -6.07 -0.57
N ILE A 103 18.27 -7.35 -0.98
CA ILE A 103 19.11 -8.37 -0.34
C ILE A 103 20.60 -8.06 -0.53
N GLU A 104 21.00 -7.57 -1.71
CA GLU A 104 22.40 -7.15 -1.93
C GLU A 104 22.81 -5.99 -1.01
N LYS A 105 21.96 -4.99 -0.82
CA LYS A 105 22.24 -3.89 0.11
C LYS A 105 22.29 -4.33 1.58
N LEU A 106 21.59 -5.39 1.94
CA LEU A 106 21.53 -5.92 3.29
C LEU A 106 22.59 -7.01 3.58
N LYS A 107 23.41 -7.43 2.62
CA LYS A 107 24.33 -8.58 2.74
C LYS A 107 25.23 -8.53 3.98
N ASP A 108 25.69 -7.35 4.35
CA ASP A 108 26.61 -7.15 5.48
C ASP A 108 25.87 -6.69 6.76
N VAL A 109 24.52 -6.61 6.73
CA VAL A 109 23.70 -6.20 7.87
C VAL A 109 23.32 -7.42 8.71
N PRO A 110 23.70 -7.48 9.99
CA PRO A 110 23.33 -8.59 10.85
C PRO A 110 21.83 -8.62 11.16
N ALA A 111 21.32 -9.78 11.53
CA ALA A 111 19.95 -9.88 12.05
C ALA A 111 19.84 -9.29 13.48
N PRO A 112 18.66 -8.78 13.89
CA PRO A 112 17.47 -8.60 13.06
C PRO A 112 17.61 -7.41 12.10
N ARG A 113 17.15 -7.55 10.86
CA ARG A 113 17.09 -6.47 9.87
C ARG A 113 15.69 -5.88 9.92
N THR A 114 15.47 -5.01 10.89
CA THR A 114 14.16 -4.42 11.17
C THR A 114 13.65 -3.60 9.99
N ALA A 115 12.37 -3.72 9.73
CA ALA A 115 11.70 -3.09 8.61
C ALA A 115 10.22 -2.86 8.90
N HIS A 116 9.62 -1.93 8.17
CA HIS A 116 8.22 -1.55 8.34
C HIS A 116 7.54 -1.49 6.98
N PHE A 117 6.47 -2.24 6.78
CA PHE A 117 5.54 -1.90 5.70
C PHE A 117 4.67 -0.73 6.11
N VAL A 118 4.53 0.23 5.21
CA VAL A 118 3.73 1.45 5.40
C VAL A 118 2.67 1.53 4.31
N SER A 119 1.44 1.90 4.66
CA SER A 119 0.39 2.30 3.72
C SER A 119 -0.18 3.64 4.16
N ALA A 120 -0.30 4.55 3.22
CA ALA A 120 -1.05 5.79 3.36
C ALA A 120 -2.25 5.76 2.41
N ILE A 121 -3.44 5.95 2.97
CA ILE A 121 -4.69 6.03 2.24
C ILE A 121 -5.16 7.48 2.24
N ALA A 122 -5.47 8.00 1.06
CA ALA A 122 -6.14 9.29 0.90
C ALA A 122 -7.54 9.08 0.34
N LEU A 123 -8.54 9.73 0.92
CA LEU A 123 -9.91 9.78 0.42
C LEU A 123 -10.31 11.24 0.18
N VAL A 124 -10.59 11.59 -1.06
CA VAL A 124 -11.10 12.90 -1.49
C VAL A 124 -12.57 12.75 -1.83
N ARG A 125 -13.42 13.68 -1.35
CA ARG A 125 -14.87 13.64 -1.54
C ARG A 125 -15.42 15.03 -1.89
N PRO A 126 -16.50 15.13 -2.68
CA PRO A 126 -17.13 16.41 -2.99
C PRO A 126 -17.50 17.20 -1.71
N GLY A 127 -17.04 18.45 -1.61
CA GLY A 127 -17.42 19.36 -0.51
C GLY A 127 -16.89 18.99 0.86
N LYS A 128 -15.93 18.07 0.95
CA LYS A 128 -15.29 17.64 2.20
C LYS A 128 -13.78 17.83 2.14
N LEU A 129 -13.15 18.04 3.30
CA LEU A 129 -11.69 17.97 3.39
C LEU A 129 -11.21 16.54 3.14
N PRO A 130 -10.03 16.36 2.53
CA PRO A 130 -9.43 15.04 2.35
C PRO A 130 -9.22 14.31 3.68
N MET A 131 -9.51 13.03 3.71
CA MET A 131 -9.15 12.14 4.81
C MET A 131 -7.84 11.44 4.50
N LEU A 132 -6.93 11.40 5.47
CA LEU A 132 -5.65 10.69 5.37
C LEU A 132 -5.55 9.68 6.52
N ALA A 133 -5.28 8.43 6.20
CA ALA A 133 -5.09 7.37 7.17
C ALA A 133 -3.78 6.62 6.88
N LYS A 134 -2.99 6.35 7.92
CA LYS A 134 -1.73 5.59 7.81
C LYS A 134 -1.80 4.32 8.65
N GLY A 135 -1.28 3.24 8.10
CA GLY A 135 -1.10 1.97 8.78
C GLY A 135 0.33 1.47 8.61
N PHE A 136 0.80 0.74 9.62
CA PHE A 136 2.15 0.18 9.69
C PHE A 136 2.04 -1.30 10.04
N CYS A 137 3.00 -2.06 9.56
CA CYS A 137 3.23 -3.43 10.00
C CYS A 137 4.73 -3.61 10.19
N ASP A 138 5.15 -3.80 11.43
CA ASP A 138 6.55 -3.94 11.81
C ASP A 138 6.99 -5.39 11.62
N GLY A 139 8.29 -5.58 11.36
CA GLY A 139 8.85 -6.89 11.11
C GLY A 139 10.34 -6.82 10.77
N GLN A 140 10.82 -7.83 10.08
CA GLN A 140 12.20 -7.93 9.66
C GLN A 140 12.35 -8.56 8.27
N ILE A 141 13.49 -8.29 7.63
CA ILE A 141 13.84 -8.87 6.33
C ILE A 141 14.68 -10.13 6.53
N LEU A 142 14.23 -11.22 5.91
CA LEU A 142 14.96 -12.48 5.80
C LEU A 142 15.85 -12.45 4.55
N PHE A 143 16.95 -13.22 4.54
CA PHE A 143 17.75 -13.39 3.32
C PHE A 143 17.16 -14.42 2.35
N GLU A 144 16.48 -15.43 2.90
CA GLU A 144 15.86 -16.47 2.09
C GLU A 144 14.36 -16.19 1.92
N PRO A 145 13.85 -16.18 0.68
CA PRO A 145 12.43 -15.98 0.45
C PRO A 145 11.63 -17.20 0.90
N ARG A 146 10.46 -16.98 1.48
CA ARG A 146 9.53 -18.05 1.89
C ARG A 146 8.11 -17.72 1.46
N GLY A 147 7.42 -18.73 0.91
CA GLY A 147 6.05 -18.61 0.43
C GLY A 147 5.98 -18.06 -1.00
N ASN A 148 4.76 -18.15 -1.57
CA ASN A 148 4.50 -17.78 -2.96
C ASN A 148 3.24 -16.91 -3.11
N ASN A 149 2.63 -16.49 -1.99
CA ASN A 149 1.47 -15.60 -2.03
C ASN A 149 1.92 -14.14 -2.03
N GLY A 150 0.98 -13.25 -2.32
CA GLY A 150 1.21 -11.83 -2.25
C GLY A 150 1.99 -11.25 -3.43
N PHE A 151 2.79 -10.22 -3.19
CA PHE A 151 3.57 -9.47 -4.20
C PHE A 151 4.68 -8.66 -3.53
N GLY A 152 5.56 -8.10 -4.34
CA GLY A 152 6.64 -7.23 -3.86
C GLY A 152 7.59 -7.94 -2.92
N TYR A 153 7.81 -7.37 -1.74
CA TYR A 153 8.74 -7.86 -0.73
C TYR A 153 8.14 -8.91 0.22
N ASP A 154 6.90 -9.33 0.03
CA ASP A 154 6.18 -10.29 0.89
C ASP A 154 6.96 -11.57 1.21
N PRO A 155 7.70 -12.19 0.26
CA PRO A 155 8.47 -13.42 0.53
C PRO A 155 9.62 -13.23 1.53
N TYR A 156 10.13 -12.01 1.65
CA TYR A 156 11.26 -11.68 2.53
C TYR A 156 10.84 -11.03 3.84
N PHE A 157 9.60 -10.55 3.95
CA PHE A 157 9.12 -9.84 5.12
C PHE A 157 8.49 -10.79 6.14
N LEU A 158 9.10 -10.89 7.32
CA LEU A 158 8.59 -11.63 8.47
C LEU A 158 7.97 -10.64 9.46
N PRO A 159 6.63 -10.57 9.61
CA PRO A 159 5.98 -9.68 10.57
C PRO A 159 6.34 -10.03 12.01
N ASP A 160 6.40 -9.04 12.87
CA ASP A 160 6.69 -9.23 14.30
C ASP A 160 5.66 -10.16 14.95
N GLY A 161 6.17 -11.05 15.81
CA GLY A 161 5.35 -12.05 16.50
C GLY A 161 4.88 -13.22 15.64
N MET A 162 5.27 -13.26 14.35
CA MET A 162 4.92 -14.33 13.42
C MET A 162 6.11 -15.25 13.14
N SER A 163 5.82 -16.50 12.77
CA SER A 163 6.80 -17.46 12.28
C SER A 163 6.79 -17.61 10.75
N LYS A 164 5.84 -16.95 10.07
CA LYS A 164 5.58 -17.01 8.63
C LYS A 164 5.73 -15.63 8.01
N THR A 165 6.35 -15.58 6.81
CA THR A 165 6.40 -14.36 6.00
C THR A 165 5.01 -13.99 5.47
N PHE A 166 4.83 -12.77 4.97
CA PHE A 166 3.58 -12.38 4.33
C PHE A 166 3.22 -13.28 3.15
N ALA A 167 4.21 -13.80 2.43
CA ALA A 167 3.97 -14.72 1.31
C ALA A 167 3.62 -16.16 1.73
N GLU A 168 3.80 -16.52 3.00
CA GLU A 168 3.36 -17.81 3.56
C GLU A 168 1.96 -17.72 4.18
N LEU A 169 1.40 -16.50 4.33
CA LEU A 169 0.08 -16.29 4.88
C LEU A 169 -0.99 -16.37 3.79
N SER A 170 -2.20 -16.78 4.19
CA SER A 170 -3.37 -16.60 3.31
C SER A 170 -3.71 -15.12 3.15
N GLY A 171 -4.32 -14.75 2.03
CA GLY A 171 -4.79 -13.38 1.82
C GLY A 171 -5.72 -12.88 2.93
N GLU A 172 -6.54 -13.77 3.50
CA GLU A 172 -7.44 -13.45 4.60
C GLU A 172 -6.68 -13.05 5.88
N ILE A 173 -5.66 -13.81 6.27
CA ILE A 173 -4.82 -13.50 7.44
C ILE A 173 -4.04 -12.21 7.19
N LYS A 174 -3.42 -12.06 6.02
CA LYS A 174 -2.69 -10.85 5.65
C LYS A 174 -3.61 -9.62 5.69
N ASN A 175 -4.84 -9.72 5.18
CA ASN A 175 -5.83 -8.64 5.18
C ASN A 175 -6.32 -8.25 6.58
N ALA A 176 -6.10 -9.08 7.59
CA ALA A 176 -6.43 -8.76 8.98
C ALA A 176 -5.32 -7.99 9.71
N MET A 177 -4.05 -8.13 9.27
CA MET A 177 -2.88 -7.64 10.01
C MET A 177 -1.89 -6.80 9.17
N SER A 178 -2.16 -6.57 7.89
CA SER A 178 -1.24 -5.80 7.06
C SER A 178 -1.31 -4.30 7.33
N HIS A 179 -0.24 -3.59 6.95
CA HIS A 179 -0.18 -2.13 6.95
C HIS A 179 -1.39 -1.47 6.27
N ARG A 180 -1.84 -2.02 5.12
CA ARG A 180 -3.03 -1.54 4.40
C ARG A 180 -4.31 -1.83 5.18
N ALA A 181 -4.44 -3.00 5.78
CA ALA A 181 -5.59 -3.31 6.62
C ALA A 181 -5.72 -2.31 7.77
N PHE A 182 -4.62 -1.99 8.46
CA PHE A 182 -4.63 -0.99 9.54
C PHE A 182 -4.95 0.42 9.05
N ALA A 183 -4.42 0.84 7.90
CA ALA A 183 -4.77 2.13 7.30
C ALA A 183 -6.27 2.21 6.94
N LEU A 184 -6.81 1.17 6.29
CA LEU A 184 -8.22 1.10 5.91
C LEU A 184 -9.16 1.02 7.13
N GLN A 185 -8.76 0.33 8.21
CA GLN A 185 -9.52 0.32 9.47
C GLN A 185 -9.57 1.71 10.12
N LYS A 186 -8.47 2.47 10.09
CA LYS A 186 -8.46 3.87 10.55
C LYS A 186 -9.38 4.74 9.69
N LEU A 187 -9.30 4.61 8.35
CA LEU A 187 -10.20 5.33 7.45
C LEU A 187 -11.67 4.98 7.73
N LYS A 188 -11.96 3.69 7.93
CA LYS A 188 -13.29 3.23 8.33
C LYS A 188 -13.80 3.92 9.59
N LYS A 189 -12.95 3.99 10.65
CA LYS A 189 -13.30 4.68 11.90
C LYS A 189 -13.63 6.16 11.66
N MET A 190 -12.82 6.86 10.86
CA MET A 190 -13.08 8.26 10.49
C MET A 190 -14.41 8.41 9.75
N LEU A 191 -14.76 7.48 8.85
CA LEU A 191 -16.04 7.47 8.13
C LEU A 191 -17.24 7.19 9.06
N ASP A 192 -17.05 6.34 10.06
CA ASP A 192 -18.11 6.04 11.07
C ASP A 192 -18.34 7.25 11.98
N GLU A 193 -17.30 8.02 12.32
CA GLU A 193 -17.40 9.24 13.15
C GLU A 193 -18.08 10.43 12.43
N GLU A 194 -18.16 10.39 11.09
CA GLU A 194 -18.86 11.42 10.30
C GLU A 194 -20.36 11.14 10.10
N ARG A 195 -20.86 9.99 10.50
CA ARG A 195 -22.29 9.58 10.33
C ARG A 195 -23.14 10.02 11.50
#